data_5f91a9af48a9eac494c70d602f45833d
#
_entry.id   5f91a9af48a9eac494c70d602f45833d
#
_cell.length_a   1.000
_cell.length_b   1.000
_cell.length_c   1.000
_cell.angle_alpha   90.00
_cell.angle_beta   90.00
_cell.angle_gamma   90.00
#
_symmetry.space_group_name_H-M   'P 1'
#
loop_
_entity.id
_entity.type
_entity.pdbx_description
1 polymer ?
#
loop_
_entity_poly.entity_id
_entity_poly.type
_entity_poly.pdbx_seq_one_letter_code
_entity_poly.pdbx_strand_id
1 'polypeptide(L)'
;MHYGQIIHYDTANGPGFRVSLFVSGCSNHCKGCFQPETWDPNFGKEFTIETEDKIISLLKEPQHGGRITILGGDPFETYNQRDVSRLIDRICNELPKKNIWMYTGYLYENLIDPNNHIHTEYTDNILDKIDVLVDGPFKIEEKDLRLRLKGSRNQRIIDIPETKKTKEITIWRG
;
A
#
# COMPACT_ATOMS: atom_id res chain seq x y z
N MET A 1 -13.47 -6.20 0.00
CA MET A 1 -13.10 -4.81 -0.34
C MET A 1 -13.48 -4.46 -1.77
N HIS A 2 -13.42 -3.16 -2.14
CA HIS A 2 -13.53 -2.69 -3.52
C HIS A 2 -12.22 -2.04 -3.96
N TYR A 3 -12.09 -1.82 -5.27
CA TYR A 3 -10.92 -1.15 -5.85
C TYR A 3 -11.34 -0.25 -7.03
N GLY A 4 -10.70 0.91 -7.16
CA GLY A 4 -10.95 1.84 -8.25
C GLY A 4 -10.30 1.39 -9.56
N GLN A 5 -9.01 1.01 -9.51
CA GLN A 5 -8.30 0.58 -10.71
C GLN A 5 -7.08 -0.30 -10.41
N ILE A 6 -6.61 -0.98 -11.45
CA ILE A 6 -5.32 -1.66 -11.50
C ILE A 6 -4.54 -1.07 -12.67
N ILE A 7 -3.38 -0.47 -12.39
CA ILE A 7 -2.46 0.01 -13.41
C ILE A 7 -1.43 -1.07 -13.67
N HIS A 8 -1.35 -1.51 -14.94
CA HIS A 8 -0.48 -2.59 -15.36
C HIS A 8 1.00 -2.18 -15.39
N TYR A 9 1.32 -1.00 -15.94
CA TYR A 9 2.69 -0.48 -16.04
C TYR A 9 2.78 0.88 -15.33
N ASP A 10 2.99 0.85 -14.03
CA ASP A 10 3.14 2.05 -13.23
C ASP A 10 4.64 2.29 -12.91
N THR A 11 5.05 3.54 -13.01
CA THR A 11 6.39 4.02 -12.65
C THR A 11 6.34 5.18 -11.65
N ALA A 12 5.14 5.62 -11.28
CA ALA A 12 4.93 6.78 -10.41
C ALA A 12 4.90 6.41 -8.92
N ASN A 13 4.42 5.20 -8.61
CA ASN A 13 4.14 4.77 -7.23
C ASN A 13 5.18 3.77 -6.68
N GLY A 14 6.41 3.90 -7.09
CA GLY A 14 7.54 3.08 -6.64
C GLY A 14 8.58 2.88 -7.73
N PRO A 15 9.75 2.33 -7.43
CA PRO A 15 10.84 2.15 -8.39
C PRO A 15 10.53 1.01 -9.38
N GLY A 16 10.90 1.21 -10.64
CA GLY A 16 10.73 0.25 -11.73
C GLY A 16 9.29 0.14 -12.24
N PHE A 17 9.07 -0.76 -13.21
CA PHE A 17 7.71 -1.08 -13.66
C PHE A 17 7.00 -1.92 -12.61
N ARG A 18 5.80 -1.50 -12.22
CA ARG A 18 5.02 -2.11 -11.15
C ARG A 18 3.57 -2.33 -11.57
N VAL A 19 2.93 -3.29 -10.96
CA VAL A 19 1.47 -3.33 -10.92
C VAL A 19 1.03 -2.46 -9.74
N SER A 20 0.09 -1.52 -9.97
CA SER A 20 -0.46 -0.71 -8.88
C SER A 20 -1.94 -0.99 -8.70
N LEU A 21 -2.32 -1.42 -7.49
CA LEU A 21 -3.69 -1.66 -7.07
C LEU A 21 -4.18 -0.48 -6.24
N PHE A 22 -5.21 0.21 -6.73
CA PHE A 22 -5.85 1.32 -6.02
C PHE A 22 -7.12 0.80 -5.32
N VAL A 23 -7.00 0.52 -4.03
CA VAL A 23 -8.13 0.08 -3.19
C VAL A 23 -9.09 1.24 -2.92
N SER A 24 -10.32 0.92 -2.48
CA SER A 24 -11.35 1.89 -2.12
C SER A 24 -11.64 1.86 -0.63
N GLY A 25 -12.09 3.01 -0.10
CA GLY A 25 -12.30 3.26 1.31
C GLY A 25 -11.09 3.94 1.95
N CYS A 26 -11.31 5.12 2.51
CA CYS A 26 -10.32 5.87 3.28
C CYS A 26 -11.01 6.83 4.25
N SER A 27 -10.82 6.65 5.53
CA SER A 27 -11.41 7.52 6.56
C SER A 27 -10.58 8.76 6.87
N ASN A 28 -9.35 8.87 6.32
CA ASN A 28 -8.49 10.03 6.54
C ASN A 28 -9.01 11.32 5.90
N HIS A 29 -9.74 11.23 4.78
CA HIS A 29 -10.34 12.37 4.07
C HIS A 29 -9.42 13.58 3.94
N CYS A 30 -8.16 13.35 3.58
CA CYS A 30 -7.13 14.39 3.52
C CYS A 30 -7.52 15.54 2.59
N LYS A 31 -7.44 16.79 3.07
CA LYS A 31 -7.70 17.98 2.24
C LYS A 31 -6.76 17.99 1.02
N GLY A 32 -7.35 18.09 -0.18
CA GLY A 32 -6.60 18.08 -1.43
C GLY A 32 -6.09 16.70 -1.84
N CYS A 33 -6.72 15.63 -1.36
CA CYS A 33 -6.46 14.27 -1.82
C CYS A 33 -6.49 14.17 -3.34
N PHE A 34 -5.60 13.38 -3.93
CA PHE A 34 -5.53 13.19 -5.38
C PHE A 34 -6.66 12.33 -5.93
N GLN A 35 -7.29 11.51 -5.09
CA GLN A 35 -8.34 10.56 -5.46
C GLN A 35 -9.48 10.55 -4.43
N PRO A 36 -10.22 11.67 -4.26
CA PRO A 36 -11.27 11.75 -3.25
C PRO A 36 -12.43 10.77 -3.49
N GLU A 37 -12.65 10.32 -4.72
CA GLU A 37 -13.62 9.28 -5.05
C GLU A 37 -13.33 7.94 -4.35
N THR A 38 -12.07 7.64 -4.05
CA THR A 38 -11.68 6.43 -3.34
C THR A 38 -11.95 6.48 -1.83
N TRP A 39 -12.48 7.57 -1.29
CA TRP A 39 -12.90 7.62 0.11
C TRP A 39 -14.12 6.72 0.37
N ASP A 40 -15.01 6.59 -0.64
CA ASP A 40 -16.14 5.65 -0.55
C ASP A 40 -15.63 4.20 -0.62
N PRO A 41 -15.90 3.38 0.41
CA PRO A 41 -15.47 1.98 0.41
C PRO A 41 -16.13 1.12 -0.67
N ASN A 42 -17.21 1.59 -1.29
CA ASN A 42 -17.90 0.90 -2.38
C ASN A 42 -17.53 1.44 -3.78
N PHE A 43 -16.60 2.41 -3.85
CA PHE A 43 -16.18 2.96 -5.13
C PHE A 43 -15.50 1.89 -6.01
N GLY A 44 -15.84 1.90 -7.30
CA GLY A 44 -15.22 1.04 -8.31
C GLY A 44 -15.81 -0.36 -8.36
N LYS A 45 -14.95 -1.38 -8.34
CA LYS A 45 -15.32 -2.79 -8.54
C LYS A 45 -15.08 -3.61 -7.28
N GLU A 46 -15.88 -4.65 -7.09
CA GLU A 46 -15.63 -5.64 -6.05
C GLU A 46 -14.31 -6.38 -6.30
N PHE A 47 -13.54 -6.57 -5.24
CA PHE A 47 -12.28 -7.31 -5.27
C PHE A 47 -12.54 -8.80 -5.06
N THR A 48 -12.47 -9.56 -6.14
CA THR A 48 -12.77 -10.99 -6.17
C THR A 48 -11.51 -11.84 -6.33
N ILE A 49 -11.66 -13.16 -6.26
CA ILE A 49 -10.57 -14.12 -6.54
C ILE A 49 -10.06 -13.96 -7.97
N GLU A 50 -10.95 -13.72 -8.94
CA GLU A 50 -10.56 -13.47 -10.33
C GLU A 50 -9.72 -12.19 -10.46
N THR A 51 -9.98 -11.18 -9.62
CA THR A 51 -9.16 -9.98 -9.55
C THR A 51 -7.76 -10.28 -9.01
N GLU A 52 -7.65 -11.12 -7.98
CA GLU A 52 -6.37 -11.61 -7.48
C GLU A 52 -5.61 -12.40 -8.55
N ASP A 53 -6.28 -13.34 -9.23
CA ASP A 53 -5.70 -14.15 -10.31
C ASP A 53 -5.13 -13.27 -11.41
N LYS A 54 -5.85 -12.20 -11.77
CA LYS A 54 -5.36 -11.20 -12.73
C LYS A 54 -4.10 -10.51 -12.22
N ILE A 55 -4.09 -10.05 -10.98
CA ILE A 55 -2.91 -9.37 -10.40
C ILE A 55 -1.71 -10.32 -10.37
N ILE A 56 -1.88 -11.56 -9.93
CA ILE A 56 -0.82 -12.57 -9.89
C ILE A 56 -0.29 -12.85 -11.30
N SER A 57 -1.18 -12.97 -12.30
CA SER A 57 -0.78 -13.15 -13.70
C SER A 57 0.08 -11.98 -14.20
N LEU A 58 -0.32 -10.73 -13.93
CA LEU A 58 0.45 -9.54 -14.30
C LEU A 58 1.82 -9.54 -13.62
N LEU A 59 1.89 -9.86 -12.32
CA LEU A 59 3.14 -9.88 -11.56
C LEU A 59 4.14 -10.95 -12.04
N LYS A 60 3.67 -12.02 -12.67
CA LYS A 60 4.50 -13.08 -13.28
C LYS A 60 5.14 -12.63 -14.60
N GLU A 61 4.69 -11.55 -15.22
CA GLU A 61 5.33 -11.02 -16.42
C GLU A 61 6.76 -10.51 -16.10
N PRO A 62 7.76 -10.83 -16.94
CA PRO A 62 9.18 -10.56 -16.64
C PRO A 62 9.50 -9.08 -16.35
N GLN A 63 8.80 -8.15 -17.00
CA GLN A 63 9.02 -6.72 -16.83
C GLN A 63 8.61 -6.19 -15.46
N HIS A 64 7.66 -6.85 -14.78
CA HIS A 64 7.26 -6.45 -13.43
C HIS A 64 8.18 -7.04 -12.36
N GLY A 65 8.69 -8.25 -12.58
CA GLY A 65 9.59 -8.91 -11.64
C GLY A 65 9.00 -9.01 -10.23
N GLY A 66 7.69 -9.24 -10.13
CA GLY A 66 6.97 -9.34 -8.87
C GLY A 66 6.75 -8.02 -8.11
N ARG A 67 6.90 -6.86 -8.77
CA ARG A 67 6.74 -5.56 -8.12
C ARG A 67 5.28 -5.12 -8.09
N ILE A 68 4.76 -4.87 -6.90
CA ILE A 68 3.41 -4.33 -6.69
C ILE A 68 3.44 -3.13 -5.76
N THR A 69 2.55 -2.18 -6.00
CA THR A 69 2.20 -1.12 -5.04
C THR A 69 0.71 -1.19 -4.73
N ILE A 70 0.34 -1.17 -3.46
CA ILE A 70 -1.04 -1.14 -2.98
C ILE A 70 -1.28 0.22 -2.34
N LEU A 71 -2.23 0.97 -2.88
CA LEU A 71 -2.52 2.34 -2.53
C LEU A 71 -3.97 2.69 -2.90
N GLY A 72 -4.31 3.97 -3.03
CA GLY A 72 -5.62 4.44 -3.50
C GLY A 72 -6.40 5.08 -2.36
N GLY A 73 -7.43 4.42 -1.85
CA GLY A 73 -8.03 4.71 -0.55
C GLY A 73 -7.00 4.45 0.55
N ASP A 74 -7.30 3.57 1.49
CA ASP A 74 -6.27 3.13 2.44
C ASP A 74 -6.30 1.60 2.60
N PRO A 75 -5.20 0.90 2.26
CA PRO A 75 -5.11 -0.54 2.43
C PRO A 75 -5.23 -1.01 3.87
N PHE A 76 -4.90 -0.15 4.84
CA PHE A 76 -5.01 -0.46 6.27
C PHE A 76 -6.36 -0.11 6.89
N GLU A 77 -7.34 0.37 6.11
CA GLU A 77 -8.72 0.39 6.63
C GLU A 77 -9.13 -1.01 7.07
N THR A 78 -9.76 -1.12 8.24
CA THR A 78 -10.01 -2.43 8.88
C THR A 78 -10.78 -3.40 7.99
N TYR A 79 -11.67 -2.89 7.14
CA TYR A 79 -12.47 -3.68 6.19
C TYR A 79 -11.68 -4.06 4.91
N ASN A 80 -10.51 -3.47 4.66
CA ASN A 80 -9.64 -3.80 3.52
C ASN A 80 -8.58 -4.85 3.90
N GLN A 81 -8.12 -4.83 5.15
CA GLN A 81 -6.94 -5.59 5.58
C GLN A 81 -7.02 -7.09 5.31
N ARG A 82 -8.21 -7.71 5.48
CA ARG A 82 -8.40 -9.13 5.19
C ARG A 82 -8.05 -9.49 3.75
N ASP A 83 -8.59 -8.76 2.79
CA ASP A 83 -8.37 -9.03 1.37
C ASP A 83 -6.95 -8.66 0.95
N VAL A 84 -6.40 -7.56 1.49
CA VAL A 84 -5.00 -7.15 1.30
C VAL A 84 -4.05 -8.21 1.83
N SER A 85 -4.27 -8.71 3.04
CA SER A 85 -3.47 -9.77 3.65
C SER A 85 -3.47 -11.04 2.79
N ARG A 86 -4.65 -11.48 2.34
CA ARG A 86 -4.80 -12.66 1.46
C ARG A 86 -4.04 -12.48 0.14
N LEU A 87 -4.15 -11.31 -0.51
CA LEU A 87 -3.40 -11.02 -1.74
C LEU A 87 -1.89 -11.08 -1.51
N ILE A 88 -1.41 -10.46 -0.43
CA ILE A 88 0.01 -10.47 -0.07
C ILE A 88 0.51 -11.90 0.18
N ASP A 89 -0.26 -12.72 0.86
CA ASP A 89 0.05 -14.13 1.10
C ASP A 89 0.21 -14.90 -0.21
N ARG A 90 -0.71 -14.71 -1.15
CA ARG A 90 -0.61 -15.30 -2.48
C ARG A 90 0.64 -14.84 -3.22
N ILE A 91 0.94 -13.54 -3.20
CA ILE A 91 2.15 -12.98 -3.84
C ILE A 91 3.39 -13.64 -3.24
N CYS A 92 3.47 -13.74 -1.92
CA CYS A 92 4.61 -14.35 -1.24
C CYS A 92 4.79 -15.84 -1.57
N ASN A 93 3.69 -16.57 -1.72
CA ASN A 93 3.71 -18.01 -1.99
C ASN A 93 3.93 -18.35 -3.47
N GLU A 94 3.43 -17.53 -4.39
CA GLU A 94 3.45 -17.83 -5.82
C GLU A 94 4.61 -17.19 -6.59
N LEU A 95 5.27 -16.17 -6.02
CA LEU A 95 6.31 -15.41 -6.70
C LEU A 95 7.66 -15.57 -5.98
N PRO A 96 8.70 -16.11 -6.66
CA PRO A 96 10.03 -16.33 -6.05
C PRO A 96 10.76 -15.03 -5.78
N LYS A 97 10.45 -14.00 -6.54
CA LYS A 97 10.92 -12.63 -6.33
C LYS A 97 9.72 -11.71 -6.21
N LYS A 98 9.73 -10.84 -5.24
CA LYS A 98 8.69 -9.85 -5.01
C LYS A 98 9.28 -8.58 -4.45
N ASN A 99 8.58 -7.47 -4.66
CA ASN A 99 8.84 -6.21 -3.96
C ASN A 99 7.50 -5.51 -3.77
N ILE A 100 7.03 -5.46 -2.53
CA ILE A 100 5.70 -4.99 -2.16
C ILE A 100 5.82 -3.63 -1.48
N TRP A 101 5.26 -2.62 -2.11
CA TRP A 101 5.10 -1.27 -1.57
C TRP A 101 3.67 -1.04 -1.15
N MET A 102 3.48 -0.30 -0.06
CA MET A 102 2.16 0.07 0.41
C MET A 102 2.13 1.52 0.87
N TYR A 103 1.03 2.22 0.57
CA TYR A 103 0.78 3.58 1.02
C TYR A 103 -0.35 3.58 2.02
N THR A 104 -0.23 4.38 3.07
CA THR A 104 -1.28 4.57 4.07
C THR A 104 -1.26 5.99 4.62
N GLY A 105 -2.42 6.50 5.00
CA GLY A 105 -2.53 7.74 5.75
C GLY A 105 -2.26 7.59 7.24
N TYR A 106 -2.20 6.36 7.75
CA TYR A 106 -1.85 6.08 9.15
C TYR A 106 -0.34 6.12 9.36
N LEU A 107 0.09 6.40 10.59
CA LEU A 107 1.50 6.30 10.96
C LEU A 107 1.85 4.84 11.30
N TYR A 108 3.07 4.43 11.01
CA TYR A 108 3.58 3.09 11.33
C TYR A 108 3.38 2.74 12.81
N GLU A 109 3.59 3.71 13.71
CA GLU A 109 3.40 3.55 15.15
C GLU A 109 1.95 3.22 15.53
N ASN A 110 0.97 3.75 14.79
CA ASN A 110 -0.44 3.41 14.97
C ASN A 110 -0.74 1.98 14.52
N LEU A 111 -0.10 1.52 13.45
CA LEU A 111 -0.31 0.20 12.89
C LEU A 111 0.25 -0.90 13.81
N ILE A 112 1.37 -0.66 14.47
CA ILE A 112 2.00 -1.65 15.36
C ILE A 112 1.43 -1.63 16.80
N ASP A 113 0.61 -0.65 17.16
CA ASP A 113 -0.04 -0.60 18.48
C ASP A 113 -1.30 -1.48 18.50
N PRO A 114 -1.29 -2.61 19.24
CA PRO A 114 -2.43 -3.52 19.30
C PRO A 114 -3.68 -2.91 19.95
N ASN A 115 -3.55 -1.76 20.63
CA ASN A 115 -4.68 -1.04 21.21
C ASN A 115 -5.26 0.01 20.26
N ASN A 116 -4.64 0.25 19.14
CA ASN A 116 -5.15 1.21 18.16
C ASN A 116 -6.29 0.59 17.35
N HIS A 117 -7.36 1.36 17.13
CA HIS A 117 -8.55 0.90 16.41
C HIS A 117 -8.29 0.41 14.99
N ILE A 118 -7.15 0.82 14.37
CA ILE A 118 -6.77 0.41 13.02
C ILE A 118 -6.03 -0.93 13.02
N HIS A 119 -5.48 -1.35 14.16
CA HIS A 119 -4.80 -2.63 14.27
C HIS A 119 -5.83 -3.77 14.30
N THR A 120 -5.67 -4.72 13.39
CA THR A 120 -6.52 -5.92 13.29
C THR A 120 -5.66 -7.19 13.34
N GLU A 121 -6.29 -8.34 13.35
CA GLU A 121 -5.62 -9.64 13.26
C GLU A 121 -4.77 -9.83 12.00
N TYR A 122 -4.98 -8.99 10.95
CA TYR A 122 -4.26 -9.04 9.68
C TYR A 122 -3.08 -8.08 9.62
N THR A 123 -3.03 -7.07 10.48
CA THR A 123 -2.05 -5.97 10.41
C THR A 123 -0.62 -6.47 10.48
N ASP A 124 -0.30 -7.31 11.44
CA ASP A 124 1.05 -7.86 11.62
C ASP A 124 1.47 -8.70 10.43
N ASN A 125 0.56 -9.55 9.90
CA ASN A 125 0.84 -10.36 8.71
C ASN A 125 1.16 -9.49 7.48
N ILE A 126 0.46 -8.38 7.30
CA ILE A 126 0.73 -7.42 6.21
C ILE A 126 2.11 -6.79 6.41
N LEU A 127 2.37 -6.24 7.60
CA LEU A 127 3.64 -5.57 7.92
C LEU A 127 4.84 -6.53 7.87
N ASP A 128 4.64 -7.83 8.10
CA ASP A 128 5.72 -8.82 8.03
C ASP A 128 6.18 -9.12 6.60
N LYS A 129 5.37 -8.81 5.60
CA LYS A 129 5.56 -9.24 4.22
C LYS A 129 5.79 -8.12 3.22
N ILE A 130 5.52 -6.87 3.59
CA ILE A 130 5.81 -5.72 2.74
C ILE A 130 7.26 -5.28 2.89
N ASP A 131 7.83 -4.73 1.81
CA ASP A 131 9.20 -4.22 1.78
C ASP A 131 9.26 -2.75 2.19
N VAL A 132 8.32 -1.95 1.69
CA VAL A 132 8.32 -0.50 1.93
C VAL A 132 6.92 -0.01 2.26
N LEU A 133 6.82 0.82 3.29
CA LEU A 133 5.63 1.54 3.68
C LEU A 133 5.83 3.04 3.47
N VAL A 134 4.94 3.67 2.69
CA VAL A 134 4.83 5.14 2.65
C VAL A 134 3.70 5.51 3.60
N ASP A 135 4.05 6.11 4.74
CA ASP A 135 3.12 6.36 5.83
C ASP A 135 2.84 7.85 6.07
N GLY A 136 1.74 8.11 6.76
CA GLY A 136 1.31 9.42 7.18
C GLY A 136 0.30 10.09 6.24
N PRO A 137 -0.62 10.90 6.79
CA PRO A 137 -1.67 11.54 6.02
C PRO A 137 -1.08 12.59 5.06
N PHE A 138 -1.70 12.71 3.87
CA PHE A 138 -1.35 13.79 2.97
C PHE A 138 -1.73 15.13 3.58
N LYS A 139 -0.77 16.07 3.61
CA LYS A 139 -0.97 17.44 4.09
C LYS A 139 -0.76 18.43 2.95
N ILE A 140 -1.82 19.14 2.56
CA ILE A 140 -1.78 20.09 1.44
C ILE A 140 -0.75 21.21 1.68
N GLU A 141 -0.56 21.62 2.93
CA GLU A 141 0.37 22.65 3.35
C GLU A 141 1.84 22.23 3.19
N GLU A 142 2.08 20.92 3.18
CA GLU A 142 3.41 20.32 3.02
C GLU A 142 3.61 19.66 1.63
N LYS A 143 2.65 19.90 0.70
CA LYS A 143 2.74 19.40 -0.67
C LYS A 143 3.98 19.99 -1.37
N ASP A 144 4.76 19.12 -2.00
CA ASP A 144 5.92 19.52 -2.79
C ASP A 144 6.07 18.58 -3.99
N LEU A 145 5.89 19.11 -5.21
CA LEU A 145 5.95 18.33 -6.45
C LEU A 145 7.35 17.81 -6.81
N ARG A 146 8.38 18.25 -6.07
CA ARG A 146 9.76 17.74 -6.24
C ARG A 146 10.01 16.48 -5.44
N LEU A 147 9.11 16.13 -4.51
CA LEU A 147 9.22 14.89 -3.75
C LEU A 147 9.00 13.69 -4.68
N ARG A 148 9.84 12.69 -4.49
CA ARG A 148 9.69 11.41 -5.21
C ARG A 148 8.95 10.41 -4.31
N LEU A 149 7.97 9.75 -4.90
CA LEU A 149 7.25 8.63 -4.29
C LEU A 149 6.46 8.95 -3.01
N LYS A 150 6.19 10.25 -2.75
CA LYS A 150 5.31 10.71 -1.67
C LYS A 150 4.72 12.09 -2.02
N GLY A 151 3.55 12.41 -1.47
CA GLY A 151 2.80 13.62 -1.85
C GLY A 151 3.12 14.86 -1.01
N SER A 152 3.55 14.68 0.24
CA SER A 152 3.84 15.78 1.18
C SER A 152 5.06 15.47 2.05
N ARG A 153 5.68 16.53 2.59
CA ARG A 153 6.98 16.41 3.29
C ARG A 153 6.90 15.58 4.57
N ASN A 154 5.78 15.64 5.27
CA ASN A 154 5.55 14.88 6.50
C ASN A 154 5.52 13.36 6.30
N GLN A 155 5.18 12.88 5.09
CA GLN A 155 5.15 11.46 4.80
C GLN A 155 6.55 10.85 4.84
N ARG A 156 6.65 9.60 5.31
CA ARG A 156 7.90 8.86 5.41
C ARG A 156 7.87 7.69 4.43
N ILE A 157 9.01 7.35 3.88
CA ILE A 157 9.21 6.12 3.09
C ILE A 157 10.04 5.19 3.97
N ILE A 158 9.41 4.19 4.56
CA ILE A 158 9.98 3.33 5.60
C ILE A 158 10.42 2.00 4.99
N ASP A 159 11.66 1.61 5.24
CA ASP A 159 12.17 0.26 4.97
C ASP A 159 11.68 -0.65 6.11
N ILE A 160 10.70 -1.50 5.82
CA ILE A 160 10.06 -2.33 6.86
C ILE A 160 10.98 -3.43 7.37
N PRO A 161 11.67 -4.22 6.52
CA PRO A 161 12.64 -5.21 6.99
C PRO A 161 13.72 -4.62 7.91
N GLU A 162 14.33 -3.50 7.54
CA GLU A 162 15.39 -2.89 8.33
C GLU A 162 14.84 -2.25 9.62
N THR A 163 13.64 -1.63 9.56
CA THR A 163 12.94 -1.11 10.75
C THR A 163 12.66 -2.22 11.78
N LYS A 164 12.21 -3.38 11.35
CA LYS A 164 11.98 -4.52 12.24
C LYS A 164 13.25 -5.07 12.86
N LYS A 165 14.32 -5.13 12.08
CA LYS A 165 15.63 -5.60 12.53
C LYS A 165 16.27 -4.67 13.55
N THR A 166 16.23 -3.37 13.31
CA THR A 166 16.84 -2.34 14.19
C THR A 166 15.93 -1.95 15.34
N LYS A 167 14.61 -2.21 15.26
CA LYS A 167 13.55 -1.72 16.16
C LYS A 167 13.42 -0.20 16.18
N GLU A 168 13.98 0.47 15.19
CA GLU A 168 13.92 1.91 14.97
C GLU A 168 13.47 2.18 13.54
N ILE A 169 12.63 3.21 13.34
CA ILE A 169 12.15 3.55 12.00
C ILE A 169 13.32 3.89 11.10
N THR A 170 13.53 3.05 10.10
CA THR A 170 14.58 3.21 9.10
C THR A 170 13.98 3.73 7.80
N ILE A 171 14.47 4.88 7.34
CA ILE A 171 14.03 5.49 6.09
C ILE A 171 14.68 4.77 4.91
N TRP A 172 13.85 4.40 3.95
CA TRP A 172 14.30 3.77 2.70
C TRP A 172 15.19 4.73 1.89
N ARG A 173 16.29 4.25 1.36
CA ARG A 173 17.33 5.09 0.72
C ARG A 173 17.46 4.91 -0.80
N GLY A 174 16.58 4.12 -1.44
CA GLY A 174 16.58 3.93 -2.89
C GLY A 174 17.38 2.75 -3.36
#